data_719ba1c0fb2907fc3acd954a13e7bd30
#
_entry.id   719ba1c0fb2907fc3acd954a13e7bd30
#
_cell.length_a   1.000
_cell.length_b   1.000
_cell.length_c   1.000
_cell.angle_alpha   90.00
_cell.angle_beta   90.00
_cell.angle_gamma   90.00
#
_symmetry.space_group_name_H-M   'P 1'
#
loop_
_entity.id
_entity.type
_entity.pdbx_description
1 polymer ?
#
loop_
_entity_poly.entity_id
_entity_poly.type
_entity_poly.pdbx_seq_one_letter_code
_entity_poly.pdbx_strand_id
1 'polypeptide(L)'
;AWRLQRDYFWTEDMSKVDWELVHDRYISLIDRLGSRSEFSDLIWEMQGELGTSHAYEFGGDYRPINRCNIGFLGCDYVYDYNSKKFKIKKILNGDIWNGTKGSPLIQPGISISKGDLIEKIDGKKIDLKTPPGKALVNLSGKRICITTRSASNGKLSTIDLITLGDDAS
;
A
#
# COMPACT_ATOMS: atom_id res chain seq x y z
N ALA A 1 20.93 12.19 -18.81
CA ALA A 1 20.79 10.80 -18.35
C ALA A 1 21.79 9.88 -19.04
N TRP A 2 21.85 9.87 -20.37
CA TRP A 2 22.80 9.08 -21.14
C TRP A 2 24.25 9.37 -20.77
N ARG A 3 24.65 10.68 -20.67
CA ARG A 3 26.00 11.08 -20.25
C ARG A 3 26.34 10.65 -18.82
N LEU A 4 25.40 10.77 -17.90
CA LEU A 4 25.62 10.32 -16.52
C LEU A 4 25.92 8.82 -16.45
N GLN A 5 25.20 8.01 -17.21
CA GLN A 5 25.49 6.59 -17.28
C GLN A 5 26.89 6.34 -17.91
N ARG A 6 27.21 6.97 -19.02
CA ARG A 6 28.51 6.85 -19.68
C ARG A 6 29.67 7.18 -18.75
N ASP A 7 29.56 8.29 -17.99
CA ASP A 7 30.67 8.85 -17.22
C ASP A 7 30.83 8.16 -15.85
N TYR A 8 29.78 7.51 -15.33
CA TYR A 8 29.76 6.93 -13.99
C TYR A 8 29.37 5.45 -13.94
N PHE A 9 29.23 4.79 -15.07
CA PHE A 9 28.97 3.36 -15.06
C PHE A 9 30.15 2.58 -14.49
N TRP A 10 29.90 1.48 -13.81
CA TRP A 10 30.91 0.71 -13.07
C TRP A 10 32.00 0.04 -13.93
N THR A 11 31.76 -0.12 -15.25
CA THR A 11 32.76 -0.60 -16.23
C THR A 11 32.89 0.39 -17.38
N GLU A 12 34.14 0.62 -17.83
CA GLU A 12 34.43 1.56 -18.93
C GLU A 12 33.83 1.10 -20.27
N ASP A 13 33.70 -0.21 -20.46
CA ASP A 13 33.17 -0.82 -21.69
C ASP A 13 31.66 -0.92 -21.71
N MET A 14 30.94 -0.27 -20.78
CA MET A 14 29.49 -0.27 -20.65
C MET A 14 28.87 -1.68 -20.65
N SER A 15 29.57 -2.67 -20.09
CA SER A 15 29.21 -4.09 -20.12
C SER A 15 29.05 -4.64 -21.56
N LYS A 16 29.84 -4.17 -22.50
CA LYS A 16 29.82 -4.49 -23.93
C LYS A 16 28.56 -4.00 -24.67
N VAL A 17 27.85 -3.05 -24.09
CA VAL A 17 26.73 -2.38 -24.77
C VAL A 17 27.27 -1.25 -25.62
N ASP A 18 26.87 -1.17 -26.89
CA ASP A 18 27.15 -0.02 -27.75
C ASP A 18 26.31 1.18 -27.29
N TRP A 19 26.91 1.96 -26.36
CA TRP A 19 26.20 3.02 -25.69
C TRP A 19 25.90 4.21 -26.61
N GLU A 20 26.70 4.42 -27.67
CA GLU A 20 26.41 5.43 -28.69
C GLU A 20 25.20 5.01 -29.53
N LEU A 21 25.11 3.76 -29.93
CA LEU A 21 23.93 3.24 -30.64
C LEU A 21 22.65 3.36 -29.77
N VAL A 22 22.76 3.15 -28.46
CA VAL A 22 21.66 3.37 -27.53
C VAL A 22 21.24 4.85 -27.53
N HIS A 23 22.19 5.80 -27.49
CA HIS A 23 21.89 7.21 -27.63
C HIS A 23 21.07 7.52 -28.86
N ASP A 24 21.55 7.09 -30.03
CA ASP A 24 20.89 7.40 -31.32
C ASP A 24 19.48 6.82 -31.42
N ARG A 25 19.29 5.64 -30.82
CA ARG A 25 17.97 4.99 -30.73
C ARG A 25 16.98 5.83 -29.94
N TYR A 26 17.36 6.27 -28.75
CA TYR A 26 16.44 6.93 -27.82
C TYR A 26 16.31 8.42 -28.04
N ILE A 27 17.35 9.13 -28.51
CA ILE A 27 17.29 10.57 -28.76
C ILE A 27 16.22 10.92 -29.80
N SER A 28 16.02 10.06 -30.79
CA SER A 28 15.03 10.25 -31.86
C SER A 28 13.57 10.20 -31.37
N LEU A 29 13.34 9.70 -30.15
CA LEU A 29 12.01 9.57 -29.57
C LEU A 29 11.60 10.77 -28.71
N ILE A 30 12.55 11.64 -28.34
CA ILE A 30 12.30 12.76 -27.43
C ILE A 30 11.23 13.70 -27.95
N ASP A 31 11.25 14.04 -29.23
CA ASP A 31 10.28 14.97 -29.84
C ASP A 31 8.85 14.42 -29.88
N ARG A 32 8.69 13.13 -29.59
CA ARG A 32 7.38 12.45 -29.58
C ARG A 32 6.74 12.39 -28.19
N LEU A 33 7.48 12.78 -27.15
CA LEU A 33 7.02 12.70 -25.77
C LEU A 33 6.02 13.83 -25.47
N GLY A 34 4.86 13.47 -24.95
CA GLY A 34 3.82 14.42 -24.58
C GLY A 34 3.73 14.72 -23.07
N SER A 35 4.44 13.96 -22.25
CA SER A 35 4.35 14.08 -20.80
C SER A 35 5.65 13.76 -20.07
N ARG A 36 5.75 14.21 -18.81
CA ARG A 36 6.89 13.88 -17.95
C ARG A 36 6.96 12.37 -17.64
N SER A 37 5.84 11.69 -17.54
CA SER A 37 5.81 10.24 -17.33
C SER A 37 6.36 9.46 -18.51
N GLU A 38 5.98 9.83 -19.75
CA GLU A 38 6.55 9.21 -20.94
C GLU A 38 8.06 9.45 -21.06
N PHE A 39 8.52 10.63 -20.62
CA PHE A 39 9.96 10.90 -20.55
C PHE A 39 10.66 10.00 -19.53
N SER A 40 10.06 9.76 -18.38
CA SER A 40 10.59 8.78 -17.41
C SER A 40 10.64 7.37 -17.97
N ASP A 41 9.57 6.94 -18.63
CA ASP A 41 9.50 5.62 -19.27
C ASP A 41 10.63 5.46 -20.29
N LEU A 42 10.88 6.49 -21.11
CA LEU A 42 11.97 6.51 -22.07
C LEU A 42 13.36 6.36 -21.40
N ILE A 43 13.59 7.07 -20.28
CA ILE A 43 14.84 6.96 -19.52
C ILE A 43 14.98 5.54 -18.93
N TRP A 44 13.90 4.98 -18.40
CA TRP A 44 13.91 3.62 -17.86
C TRP A 44 14.24 2.57 -18.92
N GLU A 45 13.64 2.68 -20.10
CA GLU A 45 13.94 1.79 -21.23
C GLU A 45 15.40 1.91 -21.66
N MET A 46 15.90 3.16 -21.82
CA MET A 46 17.30 3.40 -22.15
C MET A 46 18.26 2.79 -21.12
N GLN A 47 17.98 2.95 -19.83
CA GLN A 47 18.78 2.35 -18.76
C GLN A 47 18.69 0.82 -18.76
N GLY A 48 17.57 0.26 -19.17
CA GLY A 48 17.38 -1.19 -19.31
C GLY A 48 18.33 -1.84 -20.31
N GLU A 49 18.80 -1.12 -21.33
CA GLU A 49 19.78 -1.60 -22.31
C GLU A 49 21.12 -2.01 -21.66
N LEU A 50 21.44 -1.45 -20.49
CA LEU A 50 22.66 -1.79 -19.75
C LEU A 50 22.62 -3.19 -19.13
N GLY A 51 21.43 -3.83 -19.08
CA GLY A 51 21.27 -5.17 -18.50
C GLY A 51 21.65 -5.26 -17.02
N THR A 52 21.68 -4.13 -16.31
CA THR A 52 22.02 -4.05 -14.90
C THR A 52 20.79 -3.70 -14.04
N SER A 53 20.74 -4.24 -12.81
CA SER A 53 19.74 -3.85 -11.83
C SER A 53 20.16 -2.56 -11.11
N HIS A 54 19.19 -1.89 -10.49
CA HIS A 54 19.38 -0.68 -9.70
C HIS A 54 19.78 0.58 -10.49
N ALA A 55 19.47 0.64 -11.79
CA ALA A 55 19.48 1.88 -12.55
C ALA A 55 18.11 2.55 -12.44
N TYR A 56 18.01 3.63 -11.67
CA TYR A 56 16.73 4.28 -11.36
C TYR A 56 16.74 5.77 -11.74
N GLU A 57 15.57 6.24 -12.10
CA GLU A 57 15.25 7.65 -12.23
C GLU A 57 14.13 7.98 -11.23
N PHE A 58 14.28 9.08 -10.50
CA PHE A 58 13.32 9.51 -9.49
C PHE A 58 13.07 11.01 -9.55
N GLY A 59 11.87 11.39 -9.10
CA GLY A 59 11.47 12.78 -8.99
C GLY A 59 11.03 13.39 -10.32
N GLY A 60 10.83 14.70 -10.32
CA GLY A 60 10.34 15.46 -11.46
C GLY A 60 8.88 15.88 -11.32
N ASP A 61 8.40 16.62 -12.32
CA ASP A 61 7.07 17.23 -12.32
C ASP A 61 6.00 16.24 -12.80
N TYR A 62 5.71 15.25 -11.97
CA TYR A 62 4.62 14.33 -12.23
C TYR A 62 3.27 14.93 -11.84
N ARG A 63 2.27 14.64 -12.65
CA ARG A 63 0.89 14.91 -12.26
C ARG A 63 0.57 14.11 -10.99
N PRO A 64 0.16 14.75 -9.88
CA PRO A 64 -0.17 14.04 -8.66
C PRO A 64 -1.29 13.03 -8.91
N ILE A 65 -1.02 11.77 -8.58
CA ILE A 65 -2.04 10.74 -8.57
C ILE A 65 -2.74 10.82 -7.21
N ASN A 66 -4.06 10.91 -7.20
CA ASN A 66 -4.83 10.81 -5.97
C ASN A 66 -4.60 9.43 -5.34
N ARG A 67 -3.79 9.38 -4.29
CA ARG A 67 -3.56 8.15 -3.52
C ARG A 67 -4.69 7.97 -2.51
N CYS A 68 -5.35 6.83 -2.55
CA CYS A 68 -6.28 6.42 -1.50
C CYS A 68 -5.47 5.76 -0.38
N ASN A 69 -5.35 6.43 0.76
CA ASN A 69 -4.68 5.86 1.92
C ASN A 69 -5.69 5.00 2.70
N ILE A 70 -5.51 3.70 2.68
CA ILE A 70 -6.39 2.77 3.38
C ILE A 70 -5.97 2.67 4.84
N GLY A 71 -6.92 2.76 5.75
CA GLY A 71 -6.69 2.46 7.16
C GLY A 71 -6.69 0.96 7.42
N PHE A 72 -5.87 0.51 8.37
CA PHE A 72 -5.81 -0.89 8.76
C PHE A 72 -6.25 -1.09 10.21
N LEU A 73 -6.90 -2.22 10.48
CA LEU A 73 -7.30 -2.62 11.82
C LEU A 73 -6.26 -3.52 12.50
N GLY A 74 -5.18 -3.90 11.79
CA GLY A 74 -4.18 -4.84 12.30
C GLY A 74 -4.78 -6.21 12.59
N CYS A 75 -5.69 -6.68 11.76
CA CYS A 75 -6.30 -7.99 11.88
C CYS A 75 -6.64 -8.62 10.53
N ASP A 76 -6.61 -9.93 10.48
CA ASP A 76 -7.20 -10.70 9.38
C ASP A 76 -8.69 -10.90 9.66
N TYR A 77 -9.50 -10.80 8.62
CA TYR A 77 -10.91 -11.11 8.67
C TYR A 77 -11.32 -12.03 7.52
N VAL A 78 -12.37 -12.79 7.74
CA VAL A 78 -12.93 -13.72 6.77
C VAL A 78 -14.44 -13.52 6.69
N TYR A 79 -15.00 -13.65 5.51
CA TYR A 79 -16.46 -13.64 5.36
C TYR A 79 -17.04 -14.97 5.83
N ASP A 80 -17.94 -14.90 6.78
CA ASP A 80 -18.72 -16.05 7.26
C ASP A 80 -20.07 -16.11 6.54
N TYR A 81 -20.25 -17.11 5.70
CA TYR A 81 -21.44 -17.27 4.89
C TYR A 81 -22.69 -17.59 5.73
N ASN A 82 -22.54 -18.18 6.92
CA ASN A 82 -23.66 -18.51 7.80
C ASN A 82 -24.26 -17.25 8.44
N SER A 83 -23.42 -16.40 9.01
CA SER A 83 -23.85 -15.13 9.60
C SER A 83 -24.00 -13.99 8.57
N LYS A 84 -23.51 -14.19 7.34
CA LYS A 84 -23.40 -13.19 6.28
C LYS A 84 -22.66 -11.93 6.74
N LYS A 85 -21.58 -12.11 7.52
CA LYS A 85 -20.77 -11.06 8.12
C LYS A 85 -19.28 -11.34 7.96
N PHE A 86 -18.45 -10.30 8.09
CA PHE A 86 -17.02 -10.46 8.27
C PHE A 86 -16.70 -10.76 9.73
N LYS A 87 -15.92 -11.82 9.94
CA LYS A 87 -15.48 -12.31 11.25
C LYS A 87 -13.99 -12.09 11.41
N ILE A 88 -13.56 -11.61 12.55
CA ILE A 88 -12.13 -11.47 12.89
C ILE A 88 -11.52 -12.87 13.01
N LYS A 89 -10.59 -13.16 12.10
CA LYS A 89 -9.89 -14.45 12.03
C LYS A 89 -8.67 -14.48 12.95
N LYS A 90 -7.92 -13.38 12.96
CA LYS A 90 -6.69 -13.21 13.73
C LYS A 90 -6.47 -11.74 14.02
N ILE A 91 -6.02 -11.40 15.22
CA ILE A 91 -5.54 -10.05 15.55
C ILE A 91 -4.02 -10.13 15.59
N LEU A 92 -3.35 -9.16 14.94
CA LEU A 92 -1.90 -9.11 14.83
C LEU A 92 -1.34 -8.39 16.07
N ASN A 93 -0.43 -9.04 16.77
CA ASN A 93 0.19 -8.47 17.98
C ASN A 93 1.23 -7.40 17.66
N GLY A 94 1.64 -7.29 16.37
CA GLY A 94 2.73 -6.41 15.95
C GLY A 94 4.08 -6.88 16.46
N ASP A 95 5.07 -6.02 16.35
CA ASP A 95 6.39 -6.25 16.92
C ASP A 95 6.38 -5.92 18.42
N ILE A 96 6.59 -6.93 19.26
CA ILE A 96 6.65 -6.77 20.72
C ILE A 96 7.78 -5.85 21.19
N TRP A 97 8.82 -5.66 20.38
CA TRP A 97 9.93 -4.73 20.65
C TRP A 97 9.62 -3.30 20.23
N ASN A 98 8.63 -3.13 19.36
CA ASN A 98 8.19 -1.81 18.87
C ASN A 98 6.71 -1.63 19.23
N GLY A 99 6.45 -1.18 20.45
CA GLY A 99 5.09 -1.04 21.01
C GLY A 99 4.13 -0.11 20.25
N THR A 100 4.60 0.52 19.17
CA THR A 100 3.78 1.39 18.32
C THR A 100 3.16 0.67 17.11
N LYS A 101 3.55 -0.58 16.83
CA LYS A 101 3.14 -1.34 15.65
C LYS A 101 2.10 -2.44 15.92
N GLY A 102 1.49 -2.48 17.08
CA GLY A 102 0.43 -3.43 17.38
C GLY A 102 -0.93 -3.05 16.79
N SER A 103 -1.81 -4.05 16.62
CA SER A 103 -3.20 -3.79 16.22
C SER A 103 -3.89 -2.82 17.18
N PRO A 104 -4.63 -1.83 16.69
CA PRO A 104 -5.44 -0.97 17.55
C PRO A 104 -6.52 -1.75 18.32
N LEU A 105 -6.81 -2.98 17.91
CA LEU A 105 -7.81 -3.85 18.56
C LEU A 105 -7.33 -4.47 19.88
N ILE A 106 -6.03 -4.43 20.18
CA ILE A 106 -5.46 -4.98 21.43
C ILE A 106 -5.15 -3.91 22.48
N GLN A 107 -5.50 -2.66 22.22
CA GLN A 107 -5.25 -1.56 23.15
C GLN A 107 -6.07 -1.72 24.45
N PRO A 108 -5.57 -1.23 25.59
CA PRO A 108 -6.31 -1.25 26.86
C PRO A 108 -7.70 -0.61 26.71
N GLY A 109 -8.72 -1.28 27.22
CA GLY A 109 -10.11 -0.83 27.16
C GLY A 109 -10.86 -1.31 25.90
N ILE A 110 -10.20 -1.94 24.95
CA ILE A 110 -10.84 -2.53 23.76
C ILE A 110 -11.11 -4.01 24.01
N SER A 111 -12.38 -4.42 23.91
CA SER A 111 -12.84 -5.79 24.17
C SER A 111 -13.24 -6.51 22.86
N ILE A 112 -12.42 -6.38 21.83
CA ILE A 112 -12.62 -7.05 20.54
C ILE A 112 -11.73 -8.30 20.51
N SER A 113 -12.29 -9.43 20.09
CA SER A 113 -11.60 -10.71 20.10
C SER A 113 -11.72 -11.46 18.78
N LYS A 114 -10.84 -12.44 18.62
CA LYS A 114 -10.97 -13.41 17.52
C LYS A 114 -12.35 -14.07 17.55
N GLY A 115 -13.01 -14.11 16.42
CA GLY A 115 -14.36 -14.66 16.27
C GLY A 115 -15.45 -13.61 16.25
N ASP A 116 -15.21 -12.41 16.75
CA ASP A 116 -16.21 -11.33 16.73
C ASP A 116 -16.55 -10.92 15.31
N LEU A 117 -17.82 -10.55 15.11
CA LEU A 117 -18.36 -10.12 13.82
C LEU A 117 -18.27 -8.61 13.69
N ILE A 118 -17.81 -8.12 12.55
CA ILE A 118 -17.79 -6.68 12.24
C ILE A 118 -19.15 -6.30 11.69
N GLU A 119 -19.90 -5.48 12.41
CA GLU A 119 -21.22 -5.02 12.03
C GLU A 119 -21.19 -3.71 11.26
N LYS A 120 -20.43 -2.72 11.78
CA LYS A 120 -20.32 -1.38 11.18
C LYS A 120 -18.93 -0.79 11.37
N ILE A 121 -18.52 0.08 10.43
CA ILE A 121 -17.38 0.98 10.53
C ILE A 121 -17.90 2.37 10.15
N ASP A 122 -17.75 3.37 11.04
CA ASP A 122 -18.29 4.73 10.89
C ASP A 122 -19.76 4.75 10.44
N GLY A 123 -20.57 3.92 11.08
CA GLY A 123 -22.00 3.78 10.76
C GLY A 123 -22.31 2.99 9.48
N LYS A 124 -21.30 2.76 8.61
CA LYS A 124 -21.48 1.98 7.38
C LYS A 124 -21.60 0.49 7.72
N LYS A 125 -22.68 -0.14 7.27
CA LYS A 125 -22.87 -1.59 7.43
C LYS A 125 -21.80 -2.36 6.67
N ILE A 126 -21.23 -3.37 7.31
CA ILE A 126 -20.22 -4.24 6.71
C ILE A 126 -20.85 -5.51 6.20
N ASP A 127 -20.69 -5.73 4.91
CA ASP A 127 -21.18 -6.90 4.17
C ASP A 127 -20.32 -7.13 2.90
N LEU A 128 -20.72 -8.06 2.01
CA LEU A 128 -19.99 -8.33 0.75
C LEU A 128 -19.90 -7.12 -0.19
N LYS A 129 -20.90 -6.22 -0.18
CA LYS A 129 -20.88 -5.00 -1.02
C LYS A 129 -19.96 -3.92 -0.43
N THR A 130 -19.81 -3.94 0.89
CA THR A 130 -18.97 -3.01 1.63
C THR A 130 -18.10 -3.81 2.62
N PRO A 131 -17.05 -4.50 2.12
CA PRO A 131 -16.10 -5.19 2.98
C PRO A 131 -15.29 -4.20 3.83
N PRO A 132 -14.65 -4.64 4.93
CA PRO A 132 -13.91 -3.76 5.84
C PRO A 132 -12.88 -2.87 5.11
N GLY A 133 -12.09 -3.42 4.18
CA GLY A 133 -11.11 -2.64 3.42
C GLY A 133 -11.73 -1.49 2.61
N LYS A 134 -12.91 -1.70 2.02
CA LYS A 134 -13.64 -0.64 1.31
C LYS A 134 -14.15 0.44 2.26
N ALA A 135 -14.61 0.05 3.44
CA ALA A 135 -15.07 0.99 4.46
C ALA A 135 -13.93 1.84 5.04
N LEU A 136 -12.69 1.34 5.00
CA LEU A 136 -11.48 1.97 5.54
C LEU A 136 -10.71 2.83 4.52
N VAL A 137 -11.19 2.97 3.29
CA VAL A 137 -10.59 3.86 2.28
C VAL A 137 -10.56 5.31 2.78
N ASN A 138 -9.40 5.96 2.66
CA ASN A 138 -9.12 7.32 3.15
C ASN A 138 -9.20 7.49 4.67
N LEU A 139 -9.13 6.41 5.42
CA LEU A 139 -9.17 6.41 6.90
C LEU A 139 -7.83 6.01 7.55
N SER A 140 -6.74 6.03 6.81
CA SER A 140 -5.37 5.79 7.31
C SER A 140 -5.03 6.78 8.44
N GLY A 141 -4.66 6.26 9.62
CA GLY A 141 -4.29 7.06 10.79
C GLY A 141 -5.44 7.89 11.40
N LYS A 142 -6.67 7.63 11.01
CA LYS A 142 -7.84 8.38 11.48
C LYS A 142 -8.60 7.66 12.59
N ARG A 143 -9.25 8.46 13.44
CA ARG A 143 -10.21 7.92 14.41
C ARG A 143 -11.44 7.43 13.67
N ILE A 144 -11.87 6.21 13.99
CA ILE A 144 -13.09 5.59 13.49
C ILE A 144 -13.91 5.01 14.64
N CYS A 145 -15.18 4.80 14.37
CA CYS A 145 -16.08 4.08 15.25
C CYS A 145 -16.36 2.70 14.67
N ILE A 146 -15.97 1.63 15.38
CA ILE A 146 -16.24 0.25 14.97
C ILE A 146 -17.32 -0.37 15.86
N THR A 147 -18.34 -0.98 15.26
CA THR A 147 -19.36 -1.78 15.96
C THR A 147 -19.11 -3.25 15.67
N THR A 148 -18.92 -4.03 16.70
CA THR A 148 -18.73 -5.48 16.63
C THR A 148 -19.82 -6.21 17.42
N ARG A 149 -20.05 -7.47 17.05
CA ARG A 149 -20.88 -8.41 17.80
C ARG A 149 -19.97 -9.50 18.37
N SER A 150 -19.96 -9.61 19.68
CA SER A 150 -19.14 -10.61 20.38
C SER A 150 -19.60 -12.04 20.01
N ALA A 151 -18.60 -12.87 19.70
CA ALA A 151 -18.81 -14.28 19.42
C ALA A 151 -19.21 -15.07 20.67
N SER A 152 -18.82 -14.62 21.87
CA SER A 152 -19.05 -15.34 23.13
C SER A 152 -20.46 -15.14 23.70
N ASN A 153 -21.02 -13.94 23.55
CA ASN A 153 -22.31 -13.60 24.19
C ASN A 153 -23.30 -12.86 23.28
N GLY A 154 -22.95 -12.65 22.02
CA GLY A 154 -23.79 -11.97 21.04
C GLY A 154 -24.00 -10.47 21.27
N LYS A 155 -23.37 -9.88 22.29
CA LYS A 155 -23.53 -8.47 22.64
C LYS A 155 -22.90 -7.58 21.58
N LEU A 156 -23.61 -6.51 21.22
CA LEU A 156 -23.07 -5.44 20.39
C LEU A 156 -22.23 -4.50 21.23
N SER A 157 -21.05 -4.15 20.74
CA SER A 157 -20.18 -3.14 21.33
C SER A 157 -19.74 -2.17 20.24
N THR A 158 -19.71 -0.89 20.58
CA THR A 158 -19.24 0.18 19.70
C THR A 158 -18.07 0.88 20.37
N ILE A 159 -16.95 0.96 19.68
CA ILE A 159 -15.67 1.41 20.23
C ILE A 159 -15.03 2.36 19.22
N ASP A 160 -14.45 3.44 19.72
CA ASP A 160 -13.60 4.34 18.96
C ASP A 160 -12.15 3.85 18.99
N LEU A 161 -11.50 3.87 17.85
CA LEU A 161 -10.07 3.54 17.72
C LEU A 161 -9.43 4.36 16.60
N ILE A 162 -8.10 4.40 16.58
CA ILE A 162 -7.33 5.02 15.49
C ILE A 162 -6.79 3.89 14.61
N THR A 163 -7.07 3.96 13.31
CA THR A 163 -6.56 2.98 12.33
C THR A 163 -5.06 3.12 12.16
N LEU A 164 -4.40 2.04 11.79
CA LEU A 164 -3.01 2.09 11.35
C LEU A 164 -2.91 2.75 9.97
N GLY A 165 -1.76 3.37 9.70
CA GLY A 165 -1.46 3.98 8.41
C GLY A 165 -0.81 3.04 7.41
N ASP A 166 -0.30 1.91 7.89
CA ASP A 166 0.34 0.85 7.12
C ASP A 166 -0.09 -0.52 7.64
N ASP A 167 0.22 -1.56 6.90
CA ASP A 167 -0.02 -2.93 7.34
C ASP A 167 0.90 -3.24 8.53
N ALA A 168 0.32 -3.67 9.65
CA ALA A 168 1.06 -4.01 10.88
C ALA A 168 1.64 -5.43 10.81
N SER A 169 2.17 -5.81 9.66
CA SER A 169 2.81 -7.12 9.44
C SER A 169 4.23 -7.17 9.99
#